data_d11f830826a557e2b28bb301d20f2890
#
_entry.id   d11f830826a557e2b28bb301d20f2890
#
_cell.length_a   1.000
_cell.length_b   1.000
_cell.length_c   1.000
_cell.angle_alpha   90.00
_cell.angle_beta   90.00
_cell.angle_gamma   90.00
#
_symmetry.space_group_name_H-M   'P 1'
#
loop_
_entity.id
_entity.type
_entity.pdbx_description
1 polymer ?
#
loop_
_entity_poly.entity_id
_entity_poly.type
_entity_poly.pdbx_seq_one_letter_code
_entity_poly.pdbx_strand_id
1 'polypeptide(L)'
;MLLSISIAILIGILWSQVISHWGASILLHRYYCHRQFRVPVWFETIGLAMLMVACIRTPIGWIASHRMHHEHSDHEGDPHAVSQVGYWRVLFTTWNIEKIPMKYARDLFKNPRLVFCHHHWGKILIAVNVVSFLISPYFWIAYAAVPFVFAKIGFGLLNTIGHRTEGGANVPW
;
A
#
# COMPACT_ATOMS: atom_id res chain seq x y z
N MET A 1 -24.02 -16.75 13.76
CA MET A 1 -22.89 -16.94 12.80
C MET A 1 -22.89 -15.90 11.68
N LEU A 2 -23.93 -15.80 10.84
CA LEU A 2 -23.98 -14.80 9.74
C LEU A 2 -23.83 -13.36 10.25
N LEU A 3 -24.57 -12.98 11.28
CA LEU A 3 -24.48 -11.63 11.89
C LEU A 3 -23.06 -11.31 12.37
N SER A 4 -22.36 -12.27 12.97
CA SER A 4 -20.98 -12.09 13.45
C SER A 4 -20.00 -11.88 12.31
N ILE A 5 -20.18 -12.57 11.18
CA ILE A 5 -19.36 -12.37 9.97
C ILE A 5 -19.61 -10.99 9.39
N SER A 6 -20.88 -10.58 9.24
CA SER A 6 -21.21 -9.25 8.69
C SER A 6 -20.64 -8.12 9.54
N ILE A 7 -20.70 -8.25 10.87
CA ILE A 7 -20.08 -7.28 11.79
C ILE A 7 -18.56 -7.25 11.62
N ALA A 8 -17.91 -8.42 11.54
CA ALA A 8 -16.47 -8.50 11.34
C ALA A 8 -16.03 -7.84 10.01
N ILE A 9 -16.78 -8.07 8.93
CA ILE A 9 -16.52 -7.41 7.63
C ILE A 9 -16.67 -5.89 7.75
N LEU A 10 -17.73 -5.41 8.38
CA LEU A 10 -17.96 -3.96 8.57
C LEU A 10 -16.82 -3.33 9.37
N ILE A 11 -16.41 -3.93 10.48
CA ILE A 11 -15.27 -3.47 11.27
C ILE A 11 -14.00 -3.49 10.42
N GLY A 12 -13.79 -4.52 9.61
CA GLY A 12 -12.65 -4.63 8.71
C GLY A 12 -12.62 -3.54 7.66
N ILE A 13 -13.75 -3.16 7.09
CA ILE A 13 -13.87 -2.03 6.15
C ILE A 13 -13.50 -0.72 6.85
N LEU A 14 -14.04 -0.45 8.03
CA LEU A 14 -13.71 0.76 8.80
C LEU A 14 -12.22 0.81 9.18
N TRP A 15 -11.68 -0.32 9.62
CA TRP A 15 -10.26 -0.45 9.93
C TRP A 15 -9.38 -0.23 8.70
N SER A 16 -9.80 -0.71 7.53
CA SER A 16 -9.13 -0.48 6.26
C SER A 16 -9.02 1.00 5.92
N GLN A 17 -10.05 1.80 6.23
CA GLN A 17 -10.01 3.25 6.02
C GLN A 17 -8.92 3.90 6.89
N VAL A 18 -8.80 3.48 8.15
CA VAL A 18 -7.76 4.01 9.06
C VAL A 18 -6.37 3.69 8.51
N ILE A 19 -6.13 2.43 8.11
CA ILE A 19 -4.85 2.01 7.50
C ILE A 19 -4.57 2.80 6.22
N SER A 20 -5.57 2.95 5.35
CA SER A 20 -5.41 3.63 4.07
C SER A 20 -5.11 5.11 4.24
N HIS A 21 -5.81 5.80 5.14
CA HIS A 21 -5.60 7.24 5.35
C HIS A 21 -4.29 7.51 6.07
N TRP A 22 -4.06 6.88 7.21
CA TRP A 22 -2.85 7.14 7.99
C TRP A 22 -1.61 6.51 7.33
N GLY A 23 -1.66 5.21 7.07
CA GLY A 23 -0.51 4.47 6.57
C GLY A 23 -0.20 4.79 5.12
N ALA A 24 -1.15 4.63 4.22
CA ALA A 24 -0.87 4.79 2.80
C ALA A 24 -0.90 6.26 2.35
N SER A 25 -1.98 7.00 2.61
CA SER A 25 -2.13 8.37 2.09
C SER A 25 -1.22 9.36 2.81
N ILE A 26 -1.20 9.37 4.14
CA ILE A 26 -0.40 10.35 4.89
C ILE A 26 1.06 9.90 4.94
N LEU A 27 1.33 8.67 5.39
CA LEU A 27 2.71 8.25 5.64
C LEU A 27 3.46 7.86 4.36
N LEU A 28 2.98 6.88 3.57
CA LEU A 28 3.74 6.46 2.38
C LEU A 28 3.72 7.54 1.30
N HIS A 29 2.54 8.07 0.97
CA HIS A 29 2.39 8.98 -0.15
C HIS A 29 2.90 10.39 0.18
N ARG A 30 2.27 11.10 1.13
CA ARG A 30 2.60 12.51 1.38
C ARG A 30 3.91 12.71 2.11
N TYR A 31 4.22 11.89 3.12
CA TYR A 31 5.45 12.05 3.89
C TYR A 31 6.67 11.47 3.18
N TYR A 32 6.63 10.18 2.79
CA TYR A 32 7.82 9.54 2.20
C TYR A 32 8.01 9.82 0.70
N CYS A 33 6.94 9.81 -0.11
CA CYS A 33 7.08 10.10 -1.54
C CYS A 33 7.26 11.59 -1.79
N HIS A 34 6.34 12.42 -1.30
CA HIS A 34 6.30 13.85 -1.62
C HIS A 34 7.03 14.75 -0.61
N ARG A 35 7.42 14.24 0.57
CA ARG A 35 8.14 15.01 1.61
C ARG A 35 7.44 16.31 2.00
N GLN A 36 6.10 16.33 2.02
CA GLN A 36 5.30 17.53 2.23
C GLN A 36 5.42 18.10 3.65
N PHE A 37 5.76 17.27 4.65
CA PHE A 37 5.86 17.67 6.05
C PHE A 37 6.83 16.74 6.80
N ARG A 38 7.08 17.07 8.06
CA ARG A 38 7.84 16.22 9.00
C ARG A 38 6.88 15.58 9.99
N VAL A 39 7.16 14.36 10.41
CA VAL A 39 6.38 13.64 11.42
C VAL A 39 7.26 13.25 12.60
N PRO A 40 6.72 13.20 13.83
CA PRO A 40 7.45 12.66 14.97
C PRO A 40 7.60 11.14 14.83
N VAL A 41 8.61 10.59 15.50
CA VAL A 41 8.98 9.16 15.43
C VAL A 41 7.80 8.23 15.77
N TRP A 42 7.01 8.58 16.77
CA TRP A 42 5.86 7.78 17.18
C TRP A 42 4.80 7.67 16.08
N PHE A 43 4.53 8.77 15.38
CA PHE A 43 3.56 8.81 14.27
C PHE A 43 4.00 7.88 13.12
N GLU A 44 5.28 7.97 12.74
CA GLU A 44 5.89 7.11 11.73
C GLU A 44 5.83 5.63 12.13
N THR A 45 6.20 5.33 13.39
CA THR A 45 6.23 3.94 13.89
C THR A 45 4.86 3.30 13.90
N ILE A 46 3.83 4.03 14.39
CA ILE A 46 2.45 3.54 14.41
C ILE A 46 1.95 3.33 12.97
N GLY A 47 2.16 4.31 12.08
CA GLY A 47 1.72 4.20 10.69
C GLY A 47 2.38 3.03 9.95
N LEU A 48 3.67 2.78 10.17
CA LEU A 48 4.35 1.60 9.62
C LEU A 48 3.81 0.29 10.21
N ALA A 49 3.55 0.23 11.52
CA ALA A 49 2.96 -0.94 12.14
C ALA A 49 1.56 -1.27 11.58
N MET A 50 0.72 -0.25 11.39
CA MET A 50 -0.60 -0.39 10.77
C MET A 50 -0.49 -0.89 9.32
N LEU A 51 0.47 -0.36 8.55
CA LEU A 51 0.70 -0.79 7.17
C LEU A 51 1.12 -2.26 7.09
N MET A 52 1.85 -2.79 8.07
CA MET A 52 2.28 -4.19 8.06
C MET A 52 1.12 -5.18 8.15
N VAL A 53 -0.07 -4.75 8.56
CA VAL A 53 -1.28 -5.59 8.61
C VAL A 53 -1.81 -5.86 7.18
N ALA A 54 -1.76 -4.88 6.31
CA ALA A 54 -2.42 -4.93 5.00
C ALA A 54 -1.53 -4.49 3.83
N CYS A 55 -0.22 -4.36 4.03
CA CYS A 55 0.69 -3.86 2.99
C CYS A 55 0.83 -4.86 1.85
N ILE A 56 0.44 -4.43 0.65
CA ILE A 56 0.51 -5.25 -0.57
C ILE A 56 1.94 -5.38 -1.14
N ARG A 57 2.86 -4.55 -0.67
CA ARG A 57 4.30 -4.54 -1.00
C ARG A 57 5.11 -4.14 0.22
N THR A 58 6.43 -4.34 0.13
CA THR A 58 7.31 -3.75 1.14
C THR A 58 7.20 -2.21 1.10
N PRO A 59 7.26 -1.51 2.24
CA PRO A 59 7.13 -0.04 2.25
C PRO A 59 8.13 0.65 1.32
N ILE A 60 9.41 0.27 1.35
CA ILE A 60 10.42 0.82 0.44
C ILE A 60 10.07 0.54 -1.02
N GLY A 61 9.63 -0.68 -1.33
CA GLY A 61 9.23 -1.05 -2.69
C GLY A 61 8.03 -0.26 -3.19
N TRP A 62 7.06 -0.01 -2.31
CA TRP A 62 5.89 0.80 -2.65
C TRP A 62 6.27 2.27 -2.90
N ILE A 63 7.03 2.89 -1.98
CA ILE A 63 7.45 4.27 -2.11
C ILE A 63 8.29 4.49 -3.38
N ALA A 64 9.25 3.60 -3.61
CA ALA A 64 10.13 3.70 -4.77
C ALA A 64 9.38 3.55 -6.10
N SER A 65 8.43 2.59 -6.19
CA SER A 65 7.60 2.42 -7.39
C SER A 65 6.67 3.61 -7.60
N HIS A 66 6.16 4.21 -6.53
CA HIS A 66 5.29 5.37 -6.63
C HIS A 66 6.05 6.65 -7.05
N ARG A 67 7.28 6.83 -6.57
CA ARG A 67 8.17 7.92 -7.06
C ARG A 67 8.51 7.73 -8.54
N MET A 68 8.75 6.50 -8.98
CA MET A 68 8.99 6.18 -10.39
C MET A 68 7.75 6.47 -11.24
N HIS A 69 6.56 6.11 -10.74
CA HIS A 69 5.29 6.47 -11.37
C HIS A 69 5.16 7.98 -11.55
N HIS A 70 5.40 8.80 -10.53
CA HIS A 70 5.32 10.25 -10.65
C HIS A 70 6.34 10.85 -11.64
N GLU A 71 7.51 10.23 -11.81
CA GLU A 71 8.49 10.70 -12.79
C GLU A 71 8.08 10.35 -14.23
N HIS A 72 7.40 9.23 -14.43
CA HIS A 72 7.05 8.72 -15.78
C HIS A 72 5.55 8.78 -16.10
N SER A 73 4.72 9.11 -15.16
CA SER A 73 3.25 9.20 -15.15
C SER A 73 2.57 8.92 -16.50
N ASP A 74 1.99 7.73 -16.65
CA ASP A 74 1.30 7.20 -17.83
C ASP A 74 2.15 7.09 -19.13
N HIS A 75 3.47 7.36 -19.05
CA HIS A 75 4.43 7.21 -20.14
C HIS A 75 5.27 5.93 -20.01
N GLU A 76 6.17 5.73 -20.97
CA GLU A 76 7.11 4.62 -20.95
C GLU A 76 7.96 4.63 -19.66
N GLY A 77 8.03 3.48 -19.00
CA GLY A 77 8.72 3.33 -17.70
C GLY A 77 7.82 3.51 -16.48
N ASP A 78 6.55 3.89 -16.64
CA ASP A 78 5.61 3.93 -15.54
C ASP A 78 5.18 2.52 -15.11
N PRO A 79 5.45 2.11 -13.86
CA PRO A 79 5.07 0.78 -13.39
C PRO A 79 3.56 0.56 -13.25
N HIS A 80 2.76 1.63 -13.34
CA HIS A 80 1.32 1.60 -13.13
C HIS A 80 0.52 1.91 -14.39
N ALA A 81 1.15 2.35 -15.48
CA ALA A 81 0.45 2.71 -16.70
C ALA A 81 -0.37 1.54 -17.26
N VAL A 82 -1.68 1.68 -17.29
CA VAL A 82 -2.61 0.65 -17.79
C VAL A 82 -2.30 0.30 -19.23
N SER A 83 -1.91 1.28 -20.05
CA SER A 83 -1.53 1.12 -21.46
C SER A 83 -0.31 0.22 -21.65
N GLN A 84 0.60 0.16 -20.68
CA GLN A 84 1.83 -0.60 -20.79
C GLN A 84 1.80 -1.91 -20.00
N VAL A 85 1.25 -1.87 -18.79
CA VAL A 85 1.22 -3.01 -17.87
C VAL A 85 0.00 -3.91 -18.10
N GLY A 86 -1.11 -3.33 -18.56
CA GLY A 86 -2.39 -3.99 -18.77
C GLY A 86 -3.34 -3.85 -17.57
N TYR A 87 -4.62 -3.64 -17.89
CA TYR A 87 -5.68 -3.34 -16.92
C TYR A 87 -5.73 -4.34 -15.73
N TRP A 88 -5.78 -5.63 -16.01
CA TRP A 88 -5.91 -6.66 -14.96
C TRP A 88 -4.70 -6.74 -14.05
N ARG A 89 -3.50 -6.51 -14.58
CA ARG A 89 -2.29 -6.49 -13.74
C ARG A 89 -2.27 -5.29 -12.81
N VAL A 90 -2.66 -4.12 -13.32
CA VAL A 90 -2.75 -2.92 -12.48
C VAL A 90 -3.85 -3.07 -11.44
N LEU A 91 -5.06 -3.55 -11.84
CA LEU A 91 -6.19 -3.76 -10.94
C LEU A 91 -5.85 -4.68 -9.77
N PHE A 92 -5.18 -5.80 -10.04
CA PHE A 92 -4.81 -6.74 -8.98
C PHE A 92 -3.44 -6.46 -8.36
N THR A 93 -2.85 -5.30 -8.66
CA THR A 93 -1.54 -4.89 -8.13
C THR A 93 -0.43 -5.92 -8.37
N THR A 94 -0.49 -6.60 -9.52
CA THR A 94 0.48 -7.60 -9.95
C THR A 94 1.44 -7.01 -10.99
N TRP A 95 1.85 -5.77 -10.79
CA TRP A 95 2.75 -5.06 -11.70
C TRP A 95 4.07 -5.80 -11.83
N ASN A 96 4.51 -5.94 -13.04
CA ASN A 96 5.81 -6.52 -13.32
C ASN A 96 6.90 -5.45 -13.23
N ILE A 97 7.37 -5.18 -12.02
CA ILE A 97 8.52 -4.29 -11.82
C ILE A 97 9.73 -5.17 -11.54
N GLU A 98 10.47 -5.47 -12.59
CA GLU A 98 11.67 -6.31 -12.46
C GLU A 98 12.75 -5.62 -11.65
N LYS A 99 13.00 -4.33 -11.90
CA LYS A 99 14.01 -3.54 -11.19
C LYS A 99 13.56 -2.10 -11.04
N ILE A 100 13.51 -1.62 -9.81
CA ILE A 100 13.33 -0.21 -9.53
C ILE A 100 14.72 0.43 -9.37
N PRO A 101 15.05 1.46 -10.16
CA PRO A 101 16.33 2.14 -10.04
C PRO A 101 16.58 2.65 -8.63
N MET A 102 17.79 2.45 -8.11
CA MET A 102 18.16 2.82 -6.74
C MET A 102 18.01 4.31 -6.44
N LYS A 103 17.96 5.18 -7.47
CA LYS A 103 17.72 6.62 -7.31
C LYS A 103 16.42 6.91 -6.55
N TYR A 104 15.38 6.06 -6.68
CA TYR A 104 14.09 6.24 -6.01
C TYR A 104 14.06 5.73 -4.55
N ALA A 105 15.05 4.92 -4.14
CA ALA A 105 15.06 4.24 -2.85
C ALA A 105 16.23 4.61 -1.94
N ARG A 106 17.32 5.20 -2.46
CA ARG A 106 18.58 5.39 -1.73
C ARG A 106 18.43 6.07 -0.37
N ASP A 107 17.60 7.09 -0.29
CA ASP A 107 17.35 7.82 0.95
C ASP A 107 16.53 7.00 1.97
N LEU A 108 15.63 6.13 1.47
CA LEU A 108 14.77 5.31 2.30
C LEU A 108 15.55 4.25 3.09
N PHE A 109 16.64 3.74 2.52
CA PHE A 109 17.54 2.80 3.20
C PHE A 109 18.33 3.42 4.35
N LYS A 110 18.29 4.74 4.52
CA LYS A 110 18.87 5.42 5.69
C LYS A 110 17.92 5.40 6.90
N ASN A 111 16.65 5.04 6.71
CA ASN A 111 15.68 4.98 7.80
C ASN A 111 15.60 3.54 8.36
N PRO A 112 16.06 3.28 9.60
CA PRO A 112 16.11 1.93 10.15
C PRO A 112 14.73 1.28 10.32
N ARG A 113 13.67 2.06 10.57
CA ARG A 113 12.29 1.56 10.68
C ARG A 113 11.76 1.07 9.33
N LEU A 114 12.00 1.84 8.26
CA LEU A 114 11.64 1.41 6.91
C LEU A 114 12.41 0.16 6.49
N VAL A 115 13.70 0.10 6.79
CA VAL A 115 14.57 -1.05 6.48
C VAL A 115 14.08 -2.28 7.24
N PHE A 116 13.75 -2.16 8.53
CA PHE A 116 13.17 -3.25 9.31
C PHE A 116 11.87 -3.77 8.68
N CYS A 117 10.92 -2.88 8.38
CA CYS A 117 9.66 -3.26 7.74
C CYS A 117 9.89 -3.88 6.36
N HIS A 118 10.84 -3.37 5.58
CA HIS A 118 11.18 -3.90 4.25
C HIS A 118 11.71 -5.33 4.32
N HIS A 119 12.64 -5.61 5.22
CA HIS A 119 13.24 -6.95 5.36
C HIS A 119 12.30 -7.97 6.01
N HIS A 120 11.45 -7.54 6.92
CA HIS A 120 10.59 -8.45 7.69
C HIS A 120 9.14 -8.47 7.19
N TRP A 121 8.80 -7.73 6.13
CA TRP A 121 7.44 -7.58 5.64
C TRP A 121 6.67 -8.91 5.52
N GLY A 122 7.21 -9.88 4.79
CA GLY A 122 6.54 -11.16 4.57
C GLY A 122 6.34 -11.97 5.86
N LYS A 123 7.35 -11.98 6.75
CA LYS A 123 7.26 -12.66 8.04
C LYS A 123 6.21 -12.03 8.95
N ILE A 124 6.17 -10.69 8.98
CA ILE A 124 5.18 -9.95 9.78
C ILE A 124 3.78 -10.19 9.23
N LEU A 125 3.60 -10.15 7.92
CA LEU A 125 2.29 -10.41 7.30
C LEU A 125 1.79 -11.83 7.62
N ILE A 126 2.63 -12.83 7.52
CA ILE A 126 2.28 -14.21 7.91
C ILE A 126 1.94 -14.28 9.40
N ALA A 127 2.78 -13.72 10.27
CA ALA A 127 2.56 -13.73 11.72
C ALA A 127 1.23 -13.03 12.08
N VAL A 128 0.94 -11.88 11.51
CA VAL A 128 -0.33 -11.17 11.73
C VAL A 128 -1.52 -12.03 11.34
N ASN A 129 -1.48 -12.69 10.17
CA ASN A 129 -2.57 -13.56 9.73
C ASN A 129 -2.75 -14.77 10.65
N VAL A 130 -1.66 -15.47 10.99
CA VAL A 130 -1.71 -16.65 11.87
C VAL A 130 -2.21 -16.27 13.26
N VAL A 131 -1.61 -15.26 13.90
CA VAL A 131 -1.96 -14.86 15.26
C VAL A 131 -3.41 -14.36 15.33
N SER A 132 -3.83 -13.53 14.40
CA SER A 132 -5.21 -13.03 14.40
C SER A 132 -6.24 -14.14 14.17
N PHE A 133 -5.92 -15.15 13.34
CA PHE A 133 -6.78 -16.32 13.14
C PHE A 133 -6.86 -17.20 14.40
N LEU A 134 -5.74 -17.42 15.09
CA LEU A 134 -5.69 -18.19 16.34
C LEU A 134 -6.47 -17.52 17.48
N ILE A 135 -6.52 -16.18 17.49
CA ILE A 135 -7.37 -15.45 18.46
C ILE A 135 -8.85 -15.71 18.17
N SER A 136 -9.28 -15.49 16.95
CA SER A 136 -10.63 -15.76 16.46
C SER A 136 -10.72 -15.62 14.94
N PRO A 137 -11.43 -16.48 14.21
CA PRO A 137 -11.70 -16.28 12.79
C PRO A 137 -12.39 -14.94 12.49
N TYR A 138 -13.26 -14.44 13.36
CA TYR A 138 -13.91 -13.14 13.20
C TYR A 138 -12.93 -11.98 13.40
N PHE A 139 -12.01 -12.12 14.35
CA PHE A 139 -10.94 -11.14 14.55
C PHE A 139 -9.99 -11.12 13.34
N TRP A 140 -9.63 -12.26 12.79
CA TRP A 140 -8.85 -12.34 11.56
C TRP A 140 -9.55 -11.68 10.38
N ILE A 141 -10.86 -11.95 10.18
CA ILE A 141 -11.62 -11.28 9.11
C ILE A 141 -11.55 -9.75 9.26
N ALA A 142 -11.84 -9.24 10.48
CA ALA A 142 -11.88 -7.81 10.73
C ALA A 142 -10.50 -7.14 10.69
N TYR A 143 -9.47 -7.79 11.23
CA TYR A 143 -8.17 -7.16 11.45
C TYR A 143 -7.18 -7.35 10.31
N ALA A 144 -7.20 -8.50 9.62
CA ALA A 144 -6.20 -8.85 8.62
C ALA A 144 -6.80 -9.11 7.23
N ALA A 145 -7.79 -10.01 7.10
CA ALA A 145 -8.24 -10.49 5.79
C ALA A 145 -8.94 -9.38 4.98
N VAL A 146 -9.94 -8.70 5.57
CA VAL A 146 -10.66 -7.60 4.90
C VAL A 146 -9.73 -6.43 4.59
N PRO A 147 -8.87 -5.93 5.49
CA PRO A 147 -7.90 -4.88 5.18
C PRO A 147 -6.96 -5.24 4.03
N PHE A 148 -6.46 -6.48 3.99
CA PHE A 148 -5.58 -6.92 2.91
C PHE A 148 -6.29 -6.93 1.55
N VAL A 149 -7.50 -7.49 1.48
CA VAL A 149 -8.30 -7.51 0.25
C VAL A 149 -8.67 -6.09 -0.17
N PHE A 150 -9.07 -5.25 0.79
CA PHE A 150 -9.44 -3.86 0.54
C PHE A 150 -8.26 -3.03 0.02
N ALA A 151 -7.06 -3.21 0.59
CA ALA A 151 -5.85 -2.57 0.11
C ALA A 151 -5.51 -2.98 -1.33
N LYS A 152 -5.57 -4.29 -1.63
CA LYS A 152 -5.31 -4.80 -2.99
C LYS A 152 -6.27 -4.22 -4.03
N ILE A 153 -7.57 -4.33 -3.78
CA ILE A 153 -8.60 -3.87 -4.72
C ILE A 153 -8.62 -2.34 -4.77
N GLY A 154 -8.55 -1.66 -3.63
CA GLY A 154 -8.61 -0.21 -3.55
C GLY A 154 -7.47 0.47 -4.32
N PHE A 155 -6.23 0.00 -4.14
CA PHE A 155 -5.10 0.51 -4.91
C PHE A 155 -5.19 0.18 -6.39
N GLY A 156 -5.67 -1.02 -6.74
CA GLY A 156 -5.90 -1.40 -8.12
C GLY A 156 -6.92 -0.51 -8.80
N LEU A 157 -8.06 -0.28 -8.15
CA LEU A 157 -9.11 0.62 -8.67
C LEU A 157 -8.64 2.06 -8.80
N LEU A 158 -7.92 2.59 -7.80
CA LEU A 158 -7.37 3.94 -7.85
C LEU A 158 -6.46 4.12 -9.07
N ASN A 159 -5.57 3.16 -9.31
CA ASN A 159 -4.62 3.23 -10.41
C ASN A 159 -5.25 2.94 -11.78
N THR A 160 -6.33 2.16 -11.86
CA THR A 160 -6.99 1.87 -13.14
C THR A 160 -8.04 2.90 -13.53
N ILE A 161 -8.80 3.41 -12.57
CA ILE A 161 -9.89 4.37 -12.82
C ILE A 161 -9.38 5.81 -12.73
N GLY A 162 -8.52 6.11 -11.74
CA GLY A 162 -7.97 7.45 -11.52
C GLY A 162 -7.04 7.92 -12.62
N HIS A 163 -6.41 7.00 -13.36
CA HIS A 163 -5.53 7.28 -14.51
C HIS A 163 -6.20 7.05 -15.86
N ARG A 164 -7.53 6.88 -15.89
CA ARG A 164 -8.30 6.68 -17.12
C ARG A 164 -8.68 8.01 -17.73
N THR A 165 -7.71 8.84 -18.10
CA THR A 165 -7.96 10.03 -18.92
C THR A 165 -7.68 9.71 -20.37
N GLU A 166 -8.73 9.71 -21.18
CA GLU A 166 -8.59 9.80 -22.63
C GLU A 166 -7.88 11.13 -22.90
N GLY A 167 -6.58 11.06 -23.25
CA GLY A 167 -5.80 12.23 -23.65
C GLY A 167 -4.60 12.62 -22.80
N GLY A 168 -4.20 11.86 -21.80
CA GLY A 168 -2.87 12.00 -21.16
C GLY A 168 -2.58 13.32 -20.45
N ALA A 169 -3.59 14.10 -20.09
CA ALA A 169 -3.39 15.29 -19.30
C ALA A 169 -3.44 14.93 -17.80
N ASN A 170 -2.29 14.62 -17.22
CA ASN A 170 -2.12 14.68 -15.79
C ASN A 170 -2.37 16.12 -15.34
N VAL A 171 -3.40 16.34 -14.55
CA VAL A 171 -3.56 17.61 -13.84
C VAL A 171 -2.49 17.62 -12.74
N PRO A 172 -1.50 18.49 -12.80
CA PRO A 172 -0.52 18.60 -11.71
C PRO A 172 -1.25 19.09 -10.46
N TRP A 173 -1.05 18.37 -9.37
CA TRP A 173 -1.54 18.73 -8.03
C TRP A 173 -0.76 19.92 -7.48
#